data_30ade301f3f2fcbc39471ebd50497a5d
#
_entry.id   30ade301f3f2fcbc39471ebd50497a5d
#
_cell.length_a   1.000
_cell.length_b   1.000
_cell.length_c   1.000
_cell.angle_alpha   90.00
_cell.angle_beta   90.00
_cell.angle_gamma   90.00
#
_symmetry.space_group_name_H-M   'P 1'
#
loop_
_entity.id
_entity.type
_entity.pdbx_description
1 polymer ?
#
loop_
_entity_poly.entity_id
_entity_poly.type
_entity_poly.pdbx_seq_one_letter_code
_entity_poly.pdbx_strand_id
1 'polypeptide(L)'
;MYKRQPKYQADQISGSRTDIEHYIGEMYMLRARAYFEKLKKFGDFPIIKTNINIADKEALVKANERRPMNEVGRFILNDLDSAIILMSSPASDDIKRNRLTKDAALLFKSRAALYIGSWLKNFKGTAFVPGGNGWPGVSKDYNSNFSIDIDNEINFFLTECMEASKEIADRIPLTENTQTDYSFSNNPYVQMYTDKDLSVYPEVLFWSATNLIGGGLGYGFAHSKGGSGSGYTKGYINSFLMKDGMPTYASSLYAGDENLKNVKQNRDNRLVQFLKIKDEELSIKSDGSKALLPAPMILTTAEYKSVTGYDIKKGLTMSVDDKTGPVQESGVIEYRAAEAYLNYIEASYIKNGNVDGTAEKYWKALRERAGIDTDFRKTIQATDMGKESHLLSAYTAGQLIDATMYNIRRERACELMSEGFRWDDLRRWRSMDQLINQKYIVEGFKLWGEMQNWYVDESGQSLLKYTGGDGSLSLIHI
;
A
#
# COMPACT_ATOMS: atom_id res chain seq x y z
N MET A 1 12.72 -25.81 17.26
CA MET A 1 14.19 -25.91 17.34
C MET A 1 14.78 -24.53 16.95
N TYR A 2 15.02 -23.65 17.92
CA TYR A 2 15.61 -22.34 17.66
C TYR A 2 17.09 -22.54 17.32
N LYS A 3 17.46 -22.35 16.05
CA LYS A 3 18.87 -22.28 15.69
C LYS A 3 19.47 -21.07 16.43
N ARG A 4 20.44 -21.33 17.31
CA ARG A 4 21.26 -20.29 17.94
C ARG A 4 21.80 -19.41 16.81
N GLN A 5 21.50 -18.10 16.83
CA GLN A 5 22.28 -17.17 16.03
C GLN A 5 23.74 -17.33 16.48
N PRO A 6 24.66 -17.75 15.62
CA PRO A 6 26.05 -17.78 16.01
C PRO A 6 26.45 -16.34 16.32
N LYS A 7 27.09 -16.10 17.47
CA LYS A 7 27.91 -14.92 17.61
C LYS A 7 28.81 -14.90 16.37
N TYR A 8 28.75 -13.81 15.61
CA TYR A 8 29.63 -13.64 14.46
C TYR A 8 31.07 -13.80 14.94
N GLN A 9 31.68 -14.91 14.61
CA GLN A 9 33.09 -15.18 14.74
C GLN A 9 33.57 -15.27 13.30
N ALA A 10 34.06 -14.15 12.75
CA ALA A 10 34.51 -14.03 11.37
C ALA A 10 35.45 -15.17 10.95
N ASP A 11 36.19 -15.72 11.89
CA ASP A 11 37.19 -16.76 11.69
C ASP A 11 36.59 -18.17 11.56
N GLN A 12 35.29 -18.36 11.83
CA GLN A 12 34.62 -19.66 11.80
C GLN A 12 33.64 -19.84 10.65
N ILE A 13 33.42 -18.78 9.86
CA ILE A 13 32.53 -18.81 8.70
C ILE A 13 33.41 -18.78 7.44
N SER A 14 33.37 -19.87 6.65
CA SER A 14 34.03 -19.91 5.36
C SER A 14 33.15 -19.27 4.28
N GLY A 15 33.74 -18.51 3.38
CA GLY A 15 33.06 -17.86 2.27
C GLY A 15 33.65 -16.51 1.93
N SER A 16 33.10 -15.85 0.93
CA SER A 16 33.45 -14.48 0.57
C SER A 16 33.02 -13.54 1.69
N ARG A 17 33.90 -12.60 2.07
CA ARG A 17 33.59 -11.60 3.10
C ARG A 17 32.32 -10.79 2.72
N THR A 18 32.19 -10.44 1.45
CA THR A 18 31.04 -9.68 0.95
C THR A 18 29.74 -10.45 1.13
N ASP A 19 29.73 -11.77 0.86
CA ASP A 19 28.55 -12.59 1.04
C ASP A 19 28.17 -12.72 2.52
N ILE A 20 29.19 -12.91 3.38
CA ILE A 20 28.98 -13.00 4.83
C ILE A 20 28.37 -11.70 5.37
N GLU A 21 28.93 -10.55 4.98
CA GLU A 21 28.43 -9.23 5.36
C GLU A 21 26.99 -9.03 4.86
N HIS A 22 26.71 -9.42 3.61
CA HIS A 22 25.37 -9.35 3.03
C HIS A 22 24.34 -10.18 3.84
N TYR A 23 24.66 -11.44 4.16
CA TYR A 23 23.77 -12.28 4.99
C TYR A 23 23.54 -11.72 6.40
N ILE A 24 24.55 -11.10 7.00
CA ILE A 24 24.40 -10.42 8.28
C ILE A 24 23.48 -9.22 8.14
N GLY A 25 23.60 -8.45 7.07
CA GLY A 25 22.71 -7.33 6.75
C GLY A 25 21.27 -7.77 6.57
N GLU A 26 21.01 -8.90 5.88
CA GLU A 26 19.67 -9.48 5.79
C GLU A 26 19.08 -9.82 7.17
N MET A 27 19.90 -10.37 8.09
CA MET A 27 19.43 -10.67 9.45
C MET A 27 19.04 -9.42 10.24
N TYR A 28 19.79 -8.32 10.09
CA TYR A 28 19.43 -7.02 10.67
C TYR A 28 18.11 -6.53 10.11
N MET A 29 17.92 -6.57 8.78
CA MET A 29 16.66 -6.14 8.15
C MET A 29 15.47 -7.01 8.60
N LEU A 30 15.64 -8.33 8.68
CA LEU A 30 14.58 -9.24 9.17
C LEU A 30 14.22 -8.97 10.63
N ARG A 31 15.22 -8.67 11.48
CA ARG A 31 14.97 -8.27 12.86
C ARG A 31 14.23 -6.94 12.95
N ALA A 32 14.66 -5.95 12.20
CA ALA A 32 13.96 -4.66 12.10
C ALA A 32 12.50 -4.83 11.66
N ARG A 33 12.24 -5.66 10.64
CA ARG A 33 10.88 -5.99 10.18
C ARG A 33 10.05 -6.64 11.28
N ALA A 34 10.60 -7.61 12.00
CA ALA A 34 9.91 -8.27 13.11
C ALA A 34 9.55 -7.27 14.24
N TYR A 35 10.49 -6.39 14.59
CA TYR A 35 10.24 -5.35 15.60
C TYR A 35 9.23 -4.31 15.13
N PHE A 36 9.25 -3.94 13.86
CA PHE A 36 8.26 -3.02 13.29
C PHE A 36 6.84 -3.58 13.37
N GLU A 37 6.64 -4.87 13.06
CA GLU A 37 5.34 -5.54 13.23
C GLU A 37 4.89 -5.56 14.71
N LYS A 38 5.83 -5.73 15.65
CA LYS A 38 5.52 -5.65 17.08
C LYS A 38 5.18 -4.23 17.52
N LEU A 39 5.95 -3.24 17.06
CA LEU A 39 5.69 -1.83 17.31
C LEU A 39 4.29 -1.42 16.82
N LYS A 40 3.91 -1.80 15.60
CA LYS A 40 2.57 -1.51 15.05
C LYS A 40 1.43 -2.10 15.90
N LYS A 41 1.64 -3.27 16.51
CA LYS A 41 0.63 -3.97 17.32
C LYS A 41 0.57 -3.52 18.77
N PHE A 42 1.73 -3.22 19.38
CA PHE A 42 1.84 -3.07 20.82
C PHE A 42 2.36 -1.69 21.26
N GLY A 43 2.87 -0.86 20.35
CA GLY A 43 3.57 0.39 20.70
C GLY A 43 4.87 0.09 21.42
N ASP A 44 4.88 0.31 22.74
CA ASP A 44 6.00 -0.05 23.61
C ASP A 44 6.27 -1.56 23.56
N PHE A 45 7.53 -1.94 23.40
CA PHE A 45 7.91 -3.34 23.25
C PHE A 45 9.32 -3.62 23.83
N PRO A 46 9.59 -4.83 24.38
CA PRO A 46 10.92 -5.20 24.85
C PRO A 46 11.95 -5.22 23.72
N ILE A 47 13.16 -4.70 23.96
CA ILE A 47 14.29 -4.78 23.02
C ILE A 47 15.25 -5.85 23.50
N ILE A 48 15.26 -7.02 22.83
CA ILE A 48 16.08 -8.17 23.17
C ILE A 48 17.20 -8.31 22.13
N LYS A 49 18.44 -8.08 22.54
CA LYS A 49 19.62 -8.08 21.66
C LYS A 49 20.44 -9.37 21.74
N THR A 50 20.25 -10.15 22.80
CA THR A 50 21.05 -11.36 23.08
C THR A 50 20.15 -12.52 23.47
N ASN A 51 20.65 -13.74 23.27
CA ASN A 51 19.97 -14.93 23.76
C ASN A 51 20.02 -14.96 25.28
N ILE A 52 18.87 -15.24 25.90
CA ILE A 52 18.73 -15.34 27.36
C ILE A 52 18.54 -16.81 27.68
N ASN A 53 19.24 -17.27 28.71
CA ASN A 53 19.04 -18.63 29.20
C ASN A 53 17.62 -18.78 29.76
N ILE A 54 16.88 -19.75 29.24
CA ILE A 54 15.49 -20.02 29.66
C ILE A 54 15.37 -20.35 31.16
N ALA A 55 16.44 -20.84 31.79
CA ALA A 55 16.50 -21.14 33.23
C ALA A 55 16.73 -19.89 34.07
N ASP A 56 17.17 -18.77 33.48
CA ASP A 56 17.44 -17.51 34.17
C ASP A 56 16.20 -16.64 34.23
N LYS A 57 15.37 -16.86 35.24
CA LYS A 57 14.11 -16.16 35.42
C LYS A 57 14.29 -14.63 35.58
N GLU A 58 15.32 -14.21 36.29
CA GLU A 58 15.57 -12.77 36.56
C GLU A 58 15.98 -12.06 35.28
N ALA A 59 16.91 -12.63 34.52
CA ALA A 59 17.30 -12.10 33.22
C ALA A 59 16.12 -12.07 32.20
N LEU A 60 15.25 -13.09 32.21
CA LEU A 60 14.06 -13.12 31.39
C LEU A 60 13.08 -12.01 31.76
N VAL A 61 12.81 -11.79 33.04
CA VAL A 61 11.92 -10.71 33.53
C VAL A 61 12.49 -9.36 33.13
N LYS A 62 13.76 -9.10 33.37
CA LYS A 62 14.44 -7.84 33.04
C LYS A 62 14.43 -7.58 31.51
N ALA A 63 14.69 -8.60 30.71
CA ALA A 63 14.70 -8.45 29.26
C ALA A 63 13.31 -8.18 28.66
N ASN A 64 12.23 -8.49 29.39
CA ASN A 64 10.86 -8.23 28.97
C ASN A 64 10.30 -6.88 29.44
N GLU A 65 11.13 -6.01 30.04
CA GLU A 65 10.78 -4.62 30.27
C GLU A 65 10.48 -3.91 28.95
N ARG A 66 9.28 -3.34 28.82
CA ARG A 66 8.87 -2.65 27.59
C ARG A 66 9.56 -1.31 27.48
N ARG A 67 10.30 -1.14 26.40
CA ARG A 67 10.88 0.16 26.05
C ARG A 67 9.84 1.03 25.36
N PRO A 68 9.86 2.36 25.59
CA PRO A 68 8.98 3.30 24.91
C PRO A 68 9.03 3.17 23.38
N MET A 69 7.90 3.41 22.71
CA MET A 69 7.74 3.23 21.27
C MET A 69 8.82 3.95 20.43
N ASN A 70 9.22 5.17 20.82
CA ASN A 70 10.27 5.90 20.12
C ASN A 70 11.65 5.22 20.24
N GLU A 71 11.97 4.61 21.38
CA GLU A 71 13.21 3.84 21.54
C GLU A 71 13.19 2.56 20.69
N VAL A 72 12.05 1.87 20.65
CA VAL A 72 11.86 0.72 19.75
C VAL A 72 12.01 1.15 18.29
N GLY A 73 11.46 2.30 17.94
CA GLY A 73 11.60 2.90 16.60
C GLY A 73 13.07 3.19 16.25
N ARG A 74 13.81 3.82 17.16
CA ARG A 74 15.25 4.05 16.96
C ARG A 74 16.04 2.75 16.83
N PHE A 75 15.70 1.73 17.59
CA PHE A 75 16.31 0.41 17.46
C PHE A 75 16.05 -0.20 16.07
N ILE A 76 14.83 -0.08 15.54
CA ILE A 76 14.48 -0.52 14.18
C ILE A 76 15.35 0.20 13.14
N LEU A 77 15.46 1.55 13.24
CA LEU A 77 16.25 2.31 12.28
C LEU A 77 17.74 1.99 12.36
N ASN A 78 18.30 1.81 13.57
CA ASN A 78 19.70 1.40 13.74
C ASN A 78 20.01 0.03 13.13
N ASP A 79 19.07 -0.93 13.22
CA ASP A 79 19.21 -2.22 12.56
C ASP A 79 19.17 -2.05 11.02
N LEU A 80 18.31 -1.17 10.53
CA LEU A 80 18.24 -0.89 9.09
C LEU A 80 19.49 -0.16 8.58
N ASP A 81 20.07 0.74 9.36
CA ASP A 81 21.36 1.38 9.03
C ASP A 81 22.48 0.34 8.93
N SER A 82 22.51 -0.62 9.87
CA SER A 82 23.45 -1.74 9.81
C SER A 82 23.22 -2.61 8.57
N ALA A 83 21.97 -2.87 8.21
CA ALA A 83 21.60 -3.61 7.02
C ALA A 83 22.03 -2.87 5.74
N ILE A 84 21.81 -1.55 5.66
CA ILE A 84 22.17 -0.70 4.51
C ILE A 84 23.68 -0.68 4.28
N ILE A 85 24.48 -0.69 5.36
CA ILE A 85 25.96 -0.71 5.27
C ILE A 85 26.46 -2.07 4.78
N LEU A 86 25.85 -3.16 5.25
CA LEU A 86 26.35 -4.52 5.02
C LEU A 86 25.82 -5.17 3.75
N MET A 87 24.65 -4.78 3.28
CA MET A 87 24.05 -5.38 2.08
C MET A 87 24.52 -4.71 0.79
N SER A 88 24.66 -5.53 -0.24
CA SER A 88 24.99 -5.08 -1.59
C SER A 88 23.78 -4.43 -2.28
N SER A 89 24.07 -3.53 -3.22
CA SER A 89 23.06 -2.97 -4.13
C SER A 89 22.73 -3.96 -5.27
N PRO A 90 21.54 -3.86 -5.90
CA PRO A 90 21.12 -4.76 -6.98
C PRO A 90 22.01 -4.73 -8.24
N ALA A 91 22.89 -3.76 -8.38
CA ALA A 91 23.79 -3.61 -9.52
C ALA A 91 24.99 -4.58 -9.50
N SER A 92 25.21 -5.37 -8.45
CA SER A 92 26.12 -6.49 -8.49
C SER A 92 25.43 -7.65 -9.22
N ASP A 93 26.04 -8.18 -10.26
CA ASP A 93 25.47 -9.09 -11.27
C ASP A 93 24.82 -10.39 -10.72
N ASP A 94 25.08 -10.75 -9.48
CA ASP A 94 24.61 -12.01 -8.88
C ASP A 94 23.37 -11.87 -7.98
N ILE A 95 22.93 -10.67 -7.62
CA ILE A 95 21.78 -10.46 -6.73
C ILE A 95 20.55 -10.11 -7.53
N LYS A 96 19.72 -11.12 -7.80
CA LYS A 96 18.35 -10.88 -8.29
C LYS A 96 17.54 -10.19 -7.21
N ARG A 97 16.67 -9.22 -7.60
CA ARG A 97 15.82 -8.48 -6.66
C ARG A 97 14.75 -9.34 -5.97
N ASN A 98 14.81 -10.65 -6.09
CA ASN A 98 14.04 -11.61 -5.28
C ASN A 98 14.75 -12.00 -3.98
N ARG A 99 15.78 -11.26 -3.60
CA ARG A 99 16.51 -11.33 -2.35
C ARG A 99 16.62 -9.93 -1.75
N LEU A 100 16.74 -9.83 -0.42
CA LEU A 100 16.90 -8.54 0.27
C LEU A 100 18.18 -7.83 -0.20
N THR A 101 18.09 -6.52 -0.39
CA THR A 101 19.17 -5.68 -0.89
C THR A 101 19.25 -4.40 -0.08
N LYS A 102 20.34 -3.64 -0.26
CA LYS A 102 20.49 -2.29 0.28
C LYS A 102 19.27 -1.42 -0.02
N ASP A 103 18.76 -1.44 -1.27
CA ASP A 103 17.61 -0.63 -1.68
C ASP A 103 16.31 -1.06 -1.00
N ALA A 104 16.13 -2.37 -0.79
CA ALA A 104 15.00 -2.88 -0.01
C ALA A 104 15.06 -2.40 1.46
N ALA A 105 16.25 -2.37 2.07
CA ALA A 105 16.44 -1.86 3.43
C ALA A 105 16.20 -0.36 3.53
N LEU A 106 16.68 0.44 2.57
CA LEU A 106 16.43 1.88 2.49
C LEU A 106 14.93 2.18 2.39
N LEU A 107 14.22 1.47 1.51
CA LEU A 107 12.78 1.66 1.39
C LEU A 107 12.06 1.28 2.67
N PHE A 108 12.43 0.16 3.29
CA PHE A 108 11.82 -0.26 4.54
C PHE A 108 12.13 0.72 5.69
N LYS A 109 13.34 1.33 5.71
CA LYS A 109 13.69 2.42 6.63
C LYS A 109 12.75 3.61 6.46
N SER A 110 12.53 4.04 5.22
CA SER A 110 11.62 5.16 4.94
C SER A 110 10.18 4.86 5.38
N ARG A 111 9.68 3.64 5.13
CA ARG A 111 8.35 3.16 5.55
C ARG A 111 8.20 3.17 7.07
N ALA A 112 9.16 2.58 7.79
CA ALA A 112 9.13 2.51 9.24
C ALA A 112 9.21 3.90 9.88
N ALA A 113 10.09 4.74 9.39
CA ALA A 113 10.28 6.11 9.87
C ALA A 113 9.02 6.98 9.61
N LEU A 114 8.41 6.89 8.42
CA LEU A 114 7.14 7.58 8.14
C LEU A 114 6.02 7.13 9.08
N TYR A 115 5.88 5.80 9.28
CA TYR A 115 4.85 5.26 10.16
C TYR A 115 5.01 5.80 11.58
N ILE A 116 6.23 5.73 12.14
CA ILE A 116 6.50 6.14 13.52
C ILE A 116 6.35 7.66 13.65
N GLY A 117 6.97 8.45 12.77
CA GLY A 117 6.90 9.92 12.83
C GLY A 117 5.47 10.45 12.71
N SER A 118 4.69 9.90 11.77
CA SER A 118 3.28 10.28 11.60
C SER A 118 2.40 9.81 12.77
N TRP A 119 2.66 8.63 13.34
CA TRP A 119 1.97 8.14 14.53
C TRP A 119 2.22 9.07 15.72
N LEU A 120 3.49 9.35 16.04
CA LEU A 120 3.86 10.26 17.12
C LEU A 120 3.22 11.64 16.96
N LYS A 121 3.16 12.16 15.73
CA LYS A 121 2.51 13.43 15.40
C LYS A 121 1.00 13.41 15.66
N ASN A 122 0.30 12.41 15.10
CA ASN A 122 -1.15 12.37 15.10
C ASN A 122 -1.76 11.93 16.45
N PHE A 123 -0.99 11.19 17.25
CA PHE A 123 -1.41 10.76 18.59
C PHE A 123 -0.72 11.54 19.73
N LYS A 124 0.03 12.60 19.40
CA LYS A 124 0.72 13.45 20.40
C LYS A 124 -0.21 13.80 21.57
N GLY A 125 0.27 13.66 22.78
CA GLY A 125 -0.44 13.97 24.01
C GLY A 125 -1.45 12.89 24.47
N THR A 126 -1.64 11.80 23.73
CA THR A 126 -2.54 10.70 24.11
C THR A 126 -1.80 9.54 24.78
N ALA A 127 -2.52 8.59 25.34
CA ALA A 127 -1.99 7.36 25.94
C ALA A 127 -1.22 6.46 24.94
N PHE A 128 -1.34 6.68 23.65
CA PHE A 128 -0.70 5.90 22.60
C PHE A 128 0.71 6.39 22.22
N VAL A 129 1.19 7.42 22.89
CA VAL A 129 2.51 8.02 22.66
C VAL A 129 3.26 8.17 23.99
N PRO A 130 4.55 7.80 24.07
CA PRO A 130 5.34 7.95 25.27
C PRO A 130 5.30 9.39 25.82
N GLY A 131 5.10 9.52 27.14
CA GLY A 131 4.95 10.82 27.81
C GLY A 131 3.58 11.50 27.61
N GLY A 132 2.66 10.92 26.84
CA GLY A 132 1.30 11.43 26.69
C GLY A 132 0.40 11.12 27.88
N ASN A 133 -0.74 11.81 27.95
CA ASN A 133 -1.71 11.62 29.02
C ASN A 133 -2.25 10.18 29.04
N GLY A 134 -2.10 9.50 30.17
CA GLY A 134 -2.54 8.11 30.34
C GLY A 134 -1.58 7.07 29.71
N TRP A 135 -0.38 7.47 29.27
CA TRP A 135 0.60 6.51 28.78
C TRP A 135 0.98 5.47 29.85
N PRO A 136 0.78 4.15 29.58
CA PRO A 136 0.98 3.12 30.60
C PRO A 136 2.41 2.99 31.12
N GLY A 137 3.40 3.44 30.31
CA GLY A 137 4.82 3.37 30.66
C GLY A 137 5.21 4.25 31.87
N VAL A 138 4.44 5.30 32.17
CA VAL A 138 4.74 6.21 33.30
C VAL A 138 4.66 5.52 34.65
N SER A 139 3.85 4.47 34.80
CA SER A 139 3.68 3.73 36.04
C SER A 139 4.72 2.62 36.26
N LYS A 140 5.71 2.50 35.39
CA LYS A 140 6.72 1.44 35.43
C LYS A 140 8.01 1.95 36.02
N ASP A 141 8.50 1.29 37.11
CA ASP A 141 9.72 1.68 37.80
C ASP A 141 10.93 1.77 36.87
N TYR A 142 11.02 0.87 35.88
CA TYR A 142 12.10 0.87 34.89
C TYR A 142 12.06 2.06 33.92
N ASN A 143 10.98 2.85 33.93
CA ASN A 143 10.83 4.10 33.19
C ASN A 143 10.87 5.35 34.09
N SER A 144 11.22 5.22 35.36
CA SER A 144 11.20 6.34 36.32
C SER A 144 12.02 7.58 35.90
N ASN A 145 13.07 7.37 35.11
CA ASN A 145 13.93 8.43 34.58
C ASN A 145 13.62 8.76 33.08
N PHE A 146 12.54 8.24 32.55
CA PHE A 146 12.18 8.49 31.14
C PHE A 146 11.70 9.92 30.95
N SER A 147 12.31 10.61 30.00
CA SER A 147 11.85 11.90 29.50
C SER A 147 11.92 11.91 27.98
N ILE A 148 11.05 12.65 27.34
CA ILE A 148 10.97 12.72 25.90
C ILE A 148 10.67 14.14 25.42
N ASP A 149 11.41 14.61 24.45
CA ASP A 149 11.01 15.72 23.59
C ASP A 149 10.34 15.14 22.36
N ILE A 150 9.02 15.09 22.39
CA ILE A 150 8.21 14.44 21.36
C ILE A 150 8.33 15.13 20.00
N ASP A 151 8.52 16.46 19.97
CA ASP A 151 8.67 17.20 18.73
C ASP A 151 10.03 16.91 18.06
N ASN A 152 11.08 16.78 18.83
CA ASN A 152 12.38 16.33 18.34
C ASN A 152 12.31 14.87 17.81
N GLU A 153 11.59 13.98 18.50
CA GLU A 153 11.40 12.59 18.00
C GLU A 153 10.61 12.58 16.68
N ILE A 154 9.52 13.32 16.58
CA ILE A 154 8.76 13.48 15.32
C ILE A 154 9.68 13.98 14.21
N ASN A 155 10.42 15.04 14.45
CA ASN A 155 11.35 15.61 13.48
C ASN A 155 12.45 14.63 13.06
N PHE A 156 12.99 13.86 14.03
CA PHE A 156 13.98 12.83 13.76
C PHE A 156 13.43 11.79 12.77
N PHE A 157 12.30 11.15 13.10
CA PHE A 157 11.74 10.10 12.24
C PHE A 157 11.33 10.62 10.86
N LEU A 158 10.76 11.81 10.77
CA LEU A 158 10.41 12.40 9.48
C LEU A 158 11.65 12.73 8.64
N THR A 159 12.75 13.17 9.27
CA THR A 159 14.03 13.41 8.58
C THR A 159 14.60 12.11 8.04
N GLU A 160 14.69 11.06 8.87
CA GLU A 160 15.15 9.73 8.45
C GLU A 160 14.31 9.16 7.28
N CYS A 161 13.01 9.39 7.33
CA CYS A 161 12.12 9.03 6.22
C CYS A 161 12.48 9.78 4.94
N MET A 162 12.64 11.09 5.02
CA MET A 162 12.96 11.93 3.86
C MET A 162 14.32 11.56 3.24
N GLU A 163 15.35 11.36 4.06
CA GLU A 163 16.70 11.01 3.60
C GLU A 163 16.71 9.65 2.90
N ALA A 164 16.16 8.60 3.52
CA ALA A 164 16.09 7.28 2.94
C ALA A 164 15.21 7.25 1.67
N SER A 165 14.10 7.98 1.66
CA SER A 165 13.23 8.11 0.49
C SER A 165 13.92 8.80 -0.67
N LYS A 166 14.66 9.89 -0.38
CA LYS A 166 15.36 10.69 -1.39
C LYS A 166 16.47 9.88 -2.05
N GLU A 167 17.24 9.09 -1.28
CA GLU A 167 18.30 8.23 -1.83
C GLU A 167 17.74 7.25 -2.89
N ILE A 168 16.54 6.73 -2.69
CA ILE A 168 15.87 5.86 -3.67
C ILE A 168 15.30 6.67 -4.83
N ALA A 169 14.47 7.66 -4.56
CA ALA A 169 13.68 8.35 -5.56
C ALA A 169 14.51 9.18 -6.55
N ASP A 170 15.69 9.66 -6.14
CA ASP A 170 16.61 10.36 -7.04
C ASP A 170 17.37 9.42 -7.97
N ARG A 171 17.51 8.14 -7.61
CA ARG A 171 18.33 7.16 -8.31
C ARG A 171 17.52 6.15 -9.12
N ILE A 172 16.34 5.81 -8.66
CA ILE A 172 15.52 4.75 -9.24
C ILE A 172 14.28 5.36 -9.89
N PRO A 173 14.19 5.32 -11.25
CA PRO A 173 13.07 5.89 -11.96
C PRO A 173 11.79 5.05 -11.76
N LEU A 174 10.65 5.71 -11.94
CA LEU A 174 9.36 5.03 -12.05
C LEU A 174 9.27 4.27 -13.37
N THR A 175 8.64 3.10 -13.34
CA THR A 175 8.34 2.33 -14.56
C THR A 175 7.40 3.12 -15.46
N GLU A 176 7.75 3.20 -16.74
CA GLU A 176 7.00 3.96 -17.74
C GLU A 176 5.60 3.38 -17.94
N ASN A 177 4.60 4.26 -18.04
CA ASN A 177 3.24 3.93 -18.44
C ASN A 177 3.00 4.45 -19.86
N THR A 178 3.17 3.56 -20.86
CA THR A 178 3.19 3.94 -22.27
C THR A 178 1.82 4.08 -22.90
N GLN A 179 0.77 3.61 -22.25
CA GLN A 179 -0.57 3.56 -22.85
C GLN A 179 -1.64 4.13 -21.95
N THR A 180 -2.50 4.92 -22.58
CA THR A 180 -3.72 5.42 -21.96
C THR A 180 -4.84 4.39 -22.02
N ASP A 181 -4.88 3.55 -23.07
CA ASP A 181 -5.87 2.50 -23.25
C ASP A 181 -5.39 1.17 -22.71
N TYR A 182 -6.36 0.35 -22.33
CA TYR A 182 -6.10 -0.96 -21.76
C TYR A 182 -5.66 -1.94 -22.85
N SER A 183 -4.35 -2.04 -23.05
CA SER A 183 -3.73 -3.11 -23.81
C SER A 183 -2.58 -3.69 -22.98
N PHE A 184 -2.68 -4.95 -22.62
CA PHE A 184 -1.71 -5.62 -21.79
C PHE A 184 -0.36 -5.86 -22.48
N SER A 185 -0.37 -5.88 -23.79
CA SER A 185 0.74 -6.45 -24.54
C SER A 185 2.00 -5.60 -24.62
N ASN A 186 1.95 -4.30 -24.29
CA ASN A 186 3.10 -3.40 -24.44
C ASN A 186 3.17 -2.26 -23.42
N ASN A 187 2.60 -2.42 -22.23
CA ASN A 187 2.66 -1.40 -21.19
C ASN A 187 3.51 -1.88 -19.99
N PRO A 188 4.77 -1.42 -19.85
CA PRO A 188 5.65 -1.84 -18.76
C PRO A 188 5.05 -1.65 -17.37
N TYR A 189 4.27 -0.59 -17.14
CA TYR A 189 3.61 -0.34 -15.86
C TYR A 189 2.60 -1.43 -15.50
N VAL A 190 1.84 -1.93 -16.46
CA VAL A 190 0.88 -3.03 -16.23
C VAL A 190 1.63 -4.36 -16.10
N GLN A 191 2.61 -4.61 -16.98
CA GLN A 191 3.41 -5.83 -16.98
C GLN A 191 4.19 -6.02 -15.67
N MET A 192 4.66 -4.93 -15.06
CA MET A 192 5.32 -4.96 -13.75
C MET A 192 4.50 -5.68 -12.66
N TYR A 193 3.18 -5.74 -12.79
CA TYR A 193 2.30 -6.45 -11.84
C TYR A 193 1.87 -7.85 -12.30
N THR A 194 2.24 -8.25 -13.51
CA THR A 194 1.74 -9.49 -14.13
C THR A 194 2.83 -10.44 -14.58
N ASP A 195 4.05 -9.96 -14.80
CA ASP A 195 5.16 -10.76 -15.27
C ASP A 195 5.67 -11.75 -14.20
N LYS A 196 6.25 -12.85 -14.68
CA LYS A 196 6.85 -13.90 -13.82
C LYS A 196 8.19 -13.46 -13.24
N ASP A 197 9.00 -12.73 -14.02
CA ASP A 197 10.30 -12.20 -13.60
C ASP A 197 10.23 -10.66 -13.50
N LEU A 198 10.22 -10.16 -12.28
CA LEU A 198 10.17 -8.73 -12.01
C LEU A 198 11.54 -8.07 -11.91
N SER A 199 12.63 -8.82 -12.08
CA SER A 199 14.00 -8.28 -12.03
C SER A 199 14.30 -7.31 -13.17
N VAL A 200 13.52 -7.37 -14.25
CA VAL A 200 13.66 -6.47 -15.41
C VAL A 200 13.14 -5.05 -15.16
N TYR A 201 12.38 -4.85 -14.10
CA TYR A 201 11.79 -3.54 -13.75
C TYR A 201 12.64 -2.83 -12.68
N PRO A 202 13.39 -1.76 -12.99
CA PRO A 202 14.23 -1.04 -12.02
C PRO A 202 13.46 -0.54 -10.80
N GLU A 203 12.18 -0.18 -10.97
CA GLU A 203 11.30 0.27 -9.89
C GLU A 203 11.06 -0.80 -8.81
N VAL A 204 11.12 -2.09 -9.16
CA VAL A 204 10.88 -3.20 -8.24
C VAL A 204 12.17 -3.48 -7.46
N LEU A 205 12.14 -3.22 -6.16
CA LEU A 205 13.30 -3.34 -5.27
C LEU A 205 13.38 -4.69 -4.57
N PHE A 206 12.23 -5.31 -4.33
CA PHE A 206 12.12 -6.66 -3.79
C PHE A 206 10.80 -7.30 -4.20
N TRP A 207 10.86 -8.55 -4.62
CA TRP A 207 9.71 -9.32 -5.08
C TRP A 207 9.84 -10.79 -4.75
N SER A 208 8.71 -11.47 -4.64
CA SER A 208 8.60 -12.91 -4.44
C SER A 208 8.22 -13.59 -5.75
N ALA A 209 9.02 -14.57 -6.16
CA ALA A 209 8.69 -15.42 -7.30
C ALA A 209 7.63 -16.44 -6.88
N THR A 210 6.60 -16.64 -7.72
CA THR A 210 5.66 -17.74 -7.57
C THR A 210 6.06 -18.89 -8.50
N ASN A 211 5.95 -20.12 -8.03
CA ASN A 211 6.26 -21.30 -8.81
C ASN A 211 5.30 -22.44 -8.44
N LEU A 212 4.46 -22.85 -9.38
CA LEU A 212 3.49 -23.91 -9.18
C LEU A 212 4.10 -25.30 -9.18
N ILE A 213 5.21 -25.51 -9.90
CA ILE A 213 5.86 -26.84 -10.06
C ILE A 213 6.47 -27.31 -8.74
N GLY A 214 6.87 -26.42 -7.85
CA GLY A 214 7.48 -26.73 -6.56
C GLY A 214 6.55 -26.68 -5.35
N GLY A 215 5.22 -26.62 -5.54
CA GLY A 215 4.26 -26.38 -4.45
C GLY A 215 4.25 -24.94 -3.96
N GLY A 216 4.73 -24.00 -4.77
CA GLY A 216 4.73 -22.56 -4.50
C GLY A 216 3.34 -21.95 -4.53
N LEU A 217 3.24 -20.74 -4.01
CA LEU A 217 2.01 -19.96 -4.01
C LEU A 217 1.77 -19.34 -5.39
N GLY A 218 0.53 -19.35 -5.85
CA GLY A 218 0.07 -18.60 -7.01
C GLY A 218 -1.22 -17.87 -6.71
N TYR A 219 -1.61 -16.96 -7.59
CA TYR A 219 -2.90 -16.27 -7.46
C TYR A 219 -4.08 -17.16 -7.84
N GLY A 220 -5.14 -17.12 -7.05
CA GLY A 220 -6.35 -17.90 -7.31
C GLY A 220 -7.08 -17.45 -8.59
N PHE A 221 -7.47 -18.41 -9.42
CA PHE A 221 -8.24 -18.21 -10.65
C PHE A 221 -9.57 -17.45 -10.43
N ALA A 222 -10.16 -17.57 -9.24
CA ALA A 222 -11.38 -16.85 -8.87
C ALA A 222 -11.25 -15.31 -9.03
N HIS A 223 -10.06 -14.77 -8.76
CA HIS A 223 -9.79 -13.34 -8.93
C HIS A 223 -9.85 -12.87 -10.40
N SER A 224 -9.58 -13.75 -11.36
CA SER A 224 -9.58 -13.36 -12.78
C SER A 224 -10.97 -13.03 -13.31
N LYS A 225 -11.99 -13.76 -12.89
CA LYS A 225 -13.37 -13.63 -13.38
C LYS A 225 -14.27 -12.77 -12.50
N GLY A 226 -14.17 -12.92 -11.20
CA GLY A 226 -15.08 -12.27 -10.25
C GLY A 226 -14.40 -11.32 -9.28
N GLY A 227 -15.13 -10.93 -8.24
CA GLY A 227 -14.67 -10.03 -7.18
C GLY A 227 -14.05 -10.73 -5.96
N SER A 228 -14.07 -12.06 -5.92
CA SER A 228 -13.55 -12.89 -4.80
C SER A 228 -14.08 -12.47 -3.41
N GLY A 229 -15.36 -12.14 -3.32
CA GLY A 229 -15.98 -11.66 -2.08
C GLY A 229 -15.54 -10.25 -1.67
N SER A 230 -14.97 -9.49 -2.60
CA SER A 230 -14.46 -8.13 -2.36
C SER A 230 -14.99 -7.13 -3.39
N GLY A 231 -14.49 -5.91 -3.33
CA GLY A 231 -14.78 -4.83 -4.28
C GLY A 231 -14.36 -3.48 -3.70
N TYR A 232 -14.13 -2.51 -4.58
CA TYR A 232 -13.80 -1.15 -4.17
C TYR A 232 -15.07 -0.33 -3.93
N THR A 233 -15.04 0.57 -2.96
CA THR A 233 -16.17 1.46 -2.71
C THR A 233 -16.24 2.57 -3.77
N LYS A 234 -17.43 3.08 -4.06
CA LYS A 234 -17.64 4.24 -4.94
C LYS A 234 -16.78 5.44 -4.50
N GLY A 235 -16.69 5.69 -3.21
CA GLY A 235 -15.87 6.77 -2.67
C GLY A 235 -14.40 6.59 -3.01
N TYR A 236 -13.87 5.36 -2.94
CA TYR A 236 -12.48 5.09 -3.34
C TYR A 236 -12.28 5.25 -4.86
N ILE A 237 -13.21 4.75 -5.68
CA ILE A 237 -13.17 4.95 -7.14
C ILE A 237 -13.19 6.44 -7.50
N ASN A 238 -13.96 7.24 -6.79
CA ASN A 238 -14.01 8.69 -6.98
C ASN A 238 -12.75 9.42 -6.51
N SER A 239 -11.90 8.79 -5.70
CA SER A 239 -10.59 9.35 -5.33
C SER A 239 -9.63 9.48 -6.50
N PHE A 240 -9.77 8.67 -7.55
CA PHE A 240 -9.00 8.84 -8.77
C PHE A 240 -9.44 10.10 -9.50
N LEU A 241 -8.49 10.95 -9.88
CA LEU A 241 -8.77 12.23 -10.53
C LEU A 241 -9.19 12.06 -11.99
N MET A 242 -9.73 13.12 -12.57
CA MET A 242 -9.91 13.26 -14.01
C MET A 242 -8.57 13.60 -14.67
N LYS A 243 -8.45 13.43 -16.00
CA LYS A 243 -7.21 13.74 -16.76
C LYS A 243 -6.76 15.20 -16.60
N ASP A 244 -7.68 16.12 -16.42
CA ASP A 244 -7.40 17.54 -16.14
C ASP A 244 -6.93 17.80 -14.71
N GLY A 245 -6.70 16.75 -13.91
CA GLY A 245 -6.24 16.83 -12.53
C GLY A 245 -7.32 17.23 -11.53
N MET A 246 -8.58 17.34 -11.93
CA MET A 246 -9.69 17.77 -11.08
C MET A 246 -10.39 16.56 -10.42
N PRO A 247 -10.98 16.74 -9.22
CA PRO A 247 -11.96 15.78 -8.69
C PRO A 247 -13.16 15.65 -9.62
N THR A 248 -13.85 14.49 -9.60
CA THR A 248 -14.99 14.21 -10.49
C THR A 248 -16.07 15.28 -10.43
N TYR A 249 -16.36 15.81 -9.26
CA TYR A 249 -17.39 16.84 -9.05
C TYR A 249 -16.97 18.25 -9.51
N ALA A 250 -15.71 18.45 -9.85
CA ALA A 250 -15.15 19.75 -10.28
C ALA A 250 -14.72 19.77 -11.76
N SER A 251 -14.77 18.63 -12.46
CA SER A 251 -14.36 18.49 -13.84
C SER A 251 -15.55 18.37 -14.78
N SER A 252 -15.52 19.13 -15.86
CA SER A 252 -16.48 19.00 -16.98
C SER A 252 -16.26 17.73 -17.83
N LEU A 253 -15.13 17.04 -17.63
CA LEU A 253 -14.79 15.80 -18.33
C LEU A 253 -15.50 14.57 -17.76
N TYR A 254 -16.13 14.68 -16.58
CA TYR A 254 -16.78 13.56 -15.93
C TYR A 254 -18.04 13.14 -16.65
N ALA A 255 -18.06 11.91 -17.14
CA ALA A 255 -19.16 11.35 -17.93
C ALA A 255 -20.28 10.71 -17.09
N GLY A 256 -20.19 10.79 -15.76
CA GLY A 256 -21.16 10.16 -14.86
C GLY A 256 -20.82 8.72 -14.50
N ASP A 257 -21.75 8.05 -13.81
CA ASP A 257 -21.60 6.68 -13.32
C ASP A 257 -22.74 5.73 -13.75
N GLU A 258 -23.47 6.10 -14.82
CA GLU A 258 -24.56 5.30 -15.37
C GLU A 258 -24.11 3.91 -15.85
N ASN A 259 -22.86 3.82 -16.30
CA ASN A 259 -22.19 2.55 -16.59
C ASN A 259 -20.69 2.63 -16.29
N LEU A 260 -20.02 1.46 -16.21
CA LEU A 260 -18.60 1.39 -15.87
C LEU A 260 -17.68 2.00 -16.93
N LYS A 261 -18.10 2.11 -18.19
CA LYS A 261 -17.33 2.78 -19.26
C LYS A 261 -17.24 4.27 -18.97
N ASN A 262 -18.37 4.89 -18.57
CA ASN A 262 -18.39 6.30 -18.16
C ASN A 262 -17.51 6.56 -16.95
N VAL A 263 -17.53 5.65 -15.97
CA VAL A 263 -16.65 5.76 -14.77
C VAL A 263 -15.17 5.83 -15.15
N LYS A 264 -14.73 5.13 -16.19
CA LYS A 264 -13.33 5.15 -16.67
C LYS A 264 -13.00 6.33 -17.58
N GLN A 265 -13.99 6.94 -18.21
CA GLN A 265 -13.76 7.92 -19.26
C GLN A 265 -13.05 9.15 -18.73
N ASN A 266 -11.95 9.55 -19.38
CA ASN A 266 -11.14 10.72 -19.03
C ASN A 266 -10.60 10.71 -17.59
N ARG A 267 -10.33 9.52 -17.03
CA ARG A 267 -9.83 9.35 -15.67
C ARG A 267 -8.31 9.05 -15.63
N ASP A 268 -7.77 9.13 -14.45
CA ASP A 268 -6.46 8.63 -14.06
C ASP A 268 -6.20 7.24 -14.65
N ASN A 269 -5.07 7.05 -15.32
CA ASN A 269 -4.75 5.81 -16.02
C ASN A 269 -4.66 4.61 -15.08
N ARG A 270 -4.32 4.80 -13.80
CA ARG A 270 -4.32 3.73 -12.80
C ARG A 270 -5.72 3.13 -12.61
N LEU A 271 -6.78 3.96 -12.64
CA LEU A 271 -8.16 3.48 -12.64
C LEU A 271 -8.52 2.86 -13.99
N VAL A 272 -8.19 3.52 -15.10
CA VAL A 272 -8.51 3.04 -16.46
C VAL A 272 -7.90 1.66 -16.68
N GLN A 273 -6.68 1.43 -16.26
CA GLN A 273 -5.95 0.18 -16.49
C GLN A 273 -6.38 -0.95 -15.54
N PHE A 274 -6.77 -0.64 -14.32
CA PHE A 274 -6.98 -1.65 -13.29
C PHE A 274 -8.44 -1.90 -12.87
N LEU A 275 -9.40 -1.09 -13.29
CA LEU A 275 -10.82 -1.39 -13.06
C LEU A 275 -11.34 -2.36 -14.13
N LYS A 276 -12.00 -3.47 -13.71
CA LYS A 276 -12.68 -4.39 -14.61
C LYS A 276 -13.94 -3.75 -15.20
N ILE A 277 -14.15 -3.93 -16.51
CA ILE A 277 -15.39 -3.54 -17.18
C ILE A 277 -15.89 -4.71 -18.01
N LYS A 278 -17.20 -4.89 -18.01
CA LYS A 278 -17.89 -5.84 -18.91
C LYS A 278 -17.47 -5.60 -20.37
N ASP A 279 -17.22 -6.69 -21.08
CA ASP A 279 -16.82 -6.73 -22.50
C ASP A 279 -15.40 -6.24 -22.81
N GLU A 280 -14.58 -5.90 -21.81
CA GLU A 280 -13.13 -5.75 -22.00
C GLU A 280 -12.42 -7.11 -22.07
N GLU A 281 -11.25 -7.12 -22.72
CA GLU A 281 -10.44 -8.33 -22.80
C GLU A 281 -10.02 -8.86 -21.44
N LEU A 282 -10.35 -10.12 -21.20
CA LEU A 282 -9.83 -10.91 -20.07
C LEU A 282 -8.56 -11.65 -20.46
N SER A 283 -8.53 -12.28 -21.64
CA SER A 283 -7.38 -13.03 -22.16
C SER A 283 -7.50 -13.29 -23.65
N ILE A 284 -6.36 -13.60 -24.26
CA ILE A 284 -6.27 -14.15 -25.60
C ILE A 284 -6.15 -15.67 -25.50
N LYS A 285 -7.04 -16.41 -26.14
CA LYS A 285 -7.02 -17.87 -26.17
C LYS A 285 -5.97 -18.38 -27.16
N SER A 286 -5.63 -19.66 -27.07
CA SER A 286 -4.67 -20.32 -27.97
C SER A 286 -5.05 -20.28 -29.45
N ASP A 287 -6.33 -20.17 -29.77
CA ASP A 287 -6.85 -20.01 -31.14
C ASP A 287 -6.86 -18.53 -31.62
N GLY A 288 -6.32 -17.60 -30.82
CA GLY A 288 -6.29 -16.18 -31.09
C GLY A 288 -7.60 -15.44 -30.76
N SER A 289 -8.65 -16.14 -30.35
CA SER A 289 -9.89 -15.50 -29.92
C SER A 289 -9.75 -14.85 -28.55
N LYS A 290 -10.58 -13.81 -28.29
CA LYS A 290 -10.55 -13.06 -27.04
C LYS A 290 -11.60 -13.59 -26.07
N ALA A 291 -11.20 -13.89 -24.83
CA ALA A 291 -12.15 -14.02 -23.75
C ALA A 291 -12.46 -12.63 -23.17
N LEU A 292 -13.73 -12.35 -22.95
CA LEU A 292 -14.17 -11.06 -22.44
C LEU A 292 -14.56 -11.14 -20.96
N LEU A 293 -14.39 -10.03 -20.26
CA LEU A 293 -14.85 -9.90 -18.88
C LEU A 293 -16.38 -9.93 -18.83
N PRO A 294 -16.97 -10.71 -17.90
CA PRO A 294 -18.41 -10.69 -17.67
C PRO A 294 -18.83 -9.40 -16.94
N ALA A 295 -20.12 -9.17 -16.82
CA ALA A 295 -20.67 -8.22 -15.85
C ALA A 295 -20.19 -8.57 -14.42
N PRO A 296 -20.06 -7.58 -13.52
CA PRO A 296 -19.69 -7.86 -12.13
C PRO A 296 -20.59 -8.96 -11.53
N MET A 297 -19.99 -9.99 -10.97
CA MET A 297 -20.70 -11.22 -10.56
C MET A 297 -21.37 -11.03 -9.18
N ILE A 298 -22.34 -10.11 -9.10
CA ILE A 298 -23.01 -9.75 -7.83
C ILE A 298 -23.98 -10.81 -7.32
N LEU A 299 -24.49 -11.69 -8.20
CA LEU A 299 -25.48 -12.71 -7.90
C LEU A 299 -24.91 -14.12 -7.67
N THR A 300 -23.59 -14.25 -7.62
CA THR A 300 -22.95 -15.58 -7.51
C THR A 300 -22.56 -15.94 -6.06
N THR A 301 -21.94 -17.10 -5.91
CA THR A 301 -21.38 -17.58 -4.63
C THR A 301 -20.20 -16.71 -4.15
N ALA A 302 -19.86 -16.81 -2.87
CA ALA A 302 -18.84 -15.98 -2.22
C ALA A 302 -17.47 -15.99 -2.93
N GLU A 303 -17.08 -17.13 -3.52
CA GLU A 303 -15.79 -17.27 -4.20
C GLU A 303 -15.62 -16.35 -5.42
N TYR A 304 -16.69 -16.10 -6.18
CA TYR A 304 -16.66 -15.26 -7.37
C TYR A 304 -17.36 -13.90 -7.16
N LYS A 305 -17.98 -13.70 -6.01
CA LYS A 305 -18.86 -12.57 -5.78
C LYS A 305 -18.13 -11.24 -5.87
N SER A 306 -18.72 -10.32 -6.62
CA SER A 306 -18.45 -8.90 -6.55
C SER A 306 -19.36 -8.26 -5.51
N VAL A 307 -18.78 -7.60 -4.50
CA VAL A 307 -19.58 -7.01 -3.41
C VAL A 307 -20.09 -5.61 -3.77
N THR A 308 -19.31 -4.87 -4.55
CA THR A 308 -19.62 -3.47 -4.87
C THR A 308 -19.84 -3.19 -6.36
N GLY A 309 -19.56 -4.17 -7.22
CA GLY A 309 -19.56 -3.98 -8.68
C GLY A 309 -18.31 -3.29 -9.24
N TYR A 310 -17.42 -2.79 -8.37
CA TYR A 310 -16.13 -2.23 -8.76
C TYR A 310 -15.01 -3.23 -8.48
N ASP A 311 -14.72 -4.09 -9.46
CA ASP A 311 -13.72 -5.14 -9.36
C ASP A 311 -12.40 -4.70 -10.00
N ILE A 312 -11.28 -5.10 -9.40
CA ILE A 312 -9.93 -4.71 -9.82
C ILE A 312 -9.22 -5.87 -10.52
N LYS A 313 -8.45 -5.52 -11.55
CA LYS A 313 -7.63 -6.46 -12.32
C LYS A 313 -6.12 -6.26 -12.15
N LYS A 314 -5.68 -5.39 -11.24
CA LYS A 314 -4.26 -5.20 -10.93
C LYS A 314 -3.64 -6.52 -10.45
N GLY A 315 -2.56 -6.94 -11.08
CA GLY A 315 -1.91 -8.21 -10.78
C GLY A 315 -2.51 -9.43 -11.48
N LEU A 316 -3.51 -9.27 -12.36
CA LEU A 316 -4.04 -10.36 -13.17
C LEU A 316 -3.27 -10.49 -14.48
N THR A 317 -2.69 -11.66 -14.74
CA THR A 317 -2.07 -11.94 -16.05
C THR A 317 -3.09 -12.10 -17.15
N MET A 318 -2.69 -11.74 -18.38
CA MET A 318 -3.46 -11.97 -19.60
C MET A 318 -3.01 -13.23 -20.34
N SER A 319 -2.00 -13.96 -19.83
CA SER A 319 -1.55 -15.20 -20.45
C SER A 319 -2.65 -16.26 -20.44
N VAL A 320 -2.84 -16.90 -21.57
CA VAL A 320 -3.80 -18.02 -21.73
C VAL A 320 -3.37 -19.22 -20.88
N ASP A 321 -2.09 -19.51 -20.88
CA ASP A 321 -1.52 -20.68 -20.20
C ASP A 321 -1.70 -20.59 -18.68
N ASP A 322 -1.60 -19.39 -18.13
CA ASP A 322 -1.78 -19.13 -16.71
C ASP A 322 -3.25 -19.15 -16.27
N LYS A 323 -4.21 -19.12 -17.21
CA LYS A 323 -5.66 -19.05 -16.91
C LYS A 323 -6.41 -20.36 -17.06
N THR A 324 -5.78 -21.37 -17.57
CA THR A 324 -6.38 -22.71 -17.69
C THR A 324 -6.30 -23.52 -16.39
N GLY A 325 -5.47 -23.08 -15.45
CA GLY A 325 -5.31 -23.69 -14.13
C GLY A 325 -6.00 -22.94 -13.00
N PRO A 326 -6.06 -23.49 -11.79
CA PRO A 326 -6.66 -22.86 -10.61
C PRO A 326 -5.85 -21.66 -10.08
N VAL A 327 -4.61 -21.49 -10.51
CA VAL A 327 -3.68 -20.47 -10.06
C VAL A 327 -2.82 -19.94 -11.21
N GLN A 328 -2.37 -18.72 -11.12
CA GLN A 328 -1.46 -18.12 -12.10
C GLN A 328 -0.07 -17.89 -11.49
N GLU A 329 0.97 -18.06 -12.29
CA GLU A 329 2.33 -17.69 -11.93
C GLU A 329 2.57 -16.21 -12.28
N SER A 330 2.95 -15.42 -11.30
CA SER A 330 3.39 -14.04 -11.50
C SER A 330 4.34 -13.67 -10.37
N GLY A 331 5.24 -12.71 -10.60
CA GLY A 331 5.99 -12.09 -9.52
C GLY A 331 5.07 -11.28 -8.61
N VAL A 332 5.35 -11.26 -7.32
CA VAL A 332 4.63 -10.44 -6.32
C VAL A 332 5.55 -9.36 -5.82
N ILE A 333 5.20 -8.10 -6.07
CA ILE A 333 5.96 -6.95 -5.60
C ILE A 333 5.80 -6.82 -4.07
N GLU A 334 6.92 -6.81 -3.36
CA GLU A 334 7.00 -6.54 -1.93
C GLU A 334 7.42 -5.09 -1.64
N TYR A 335 8.40 -4.60 -2.41
CA TYR A 335 8.93 -3.24 -2.33
C TYR A 335 9.16 -2.66 -3.71
N ARG A 336 8.71 -1.41 -3.93
CA ARG A 336 8.95 -0.67 -5.17
C ARG A 336 9.20 0.82 -4.91
N ALA A 337 10.00 1.45 -5.77
CA ALA A 337 10.49 2.81 -5.57
C ALA A 337 9.39 3.88 -5.47
N ALA A 338 8.24 3.71 -6.12
CA ALA A 338 7.14 4.69 -6.03
C ALA A 338 6.69 4.96 -4.58
N GLU A 339 6.83 3.97 -3.68
CA GLU A 339 6.56 4.20 -2.27
C GLU A 339 7.51 5.24 -1.65
N ALA A 340 8.79 5.26 -2.04
CA ALA A 340 9.75 6.25 -1.57
C ALA A 340 9.37 7.68 -2.01
N TYR A 341 8.91 7.84 -3.26
CA TYR A 341 8.38 9.12 -3.74
C TYR A 341 7.25 9.63 -2.85
N LEU A 342 6.29 8.76 -2.56
CA LEU A 342 5.13 9.08 -1.72
C LEU A 342 5.51 9.34 -0.26
N ASN A 343 6.43 8.55 0.29
CA ASN A 343 6.91 8.69 1.66
C ASN A 343 7.60 10.04 1.86
N TYR A 344 8.42 10.48 0.88
CA TYR A 344 9.05 11.79 0.93
C TYR A 344 8.02 12.92 0.92
N ILE A 345 7.06 12.89 -0.02
CA ILE A 345 6.03 13.92 -0.16
C ILE A 345 5.27 14.10 1.15
N GLU A 346 4.83 13.00 1.74
CA GLU A 346 4.06 13.04 2.99
C GLU A 346 4.91 13.51 4.18
N ALA A 347 6.12 12.95 4.35
CA ALA A 347 7.02 13.31 5.45
C ALA A 347 7.44 14.79 5.39
N SER A 348 7.77 15.30 4.19
CA SER A 348 8.13 16.69 3.96
C SER A 348 6.98 17.63 4.36
N TYR A 349 5.76 17.32 3.92
CA TYR A 349 4.60 18.15 4.27
C TYR A 349 4.28 18.12 5.77
N ILE A 350 4.34 16.95 6.41
CA ILE A 350 4.12 16.83 7.87
C ILE A 350 5.15 17.64 8.63
N LYS A 351 6.42 17.64 8.19
CA LYS A 351 7.54 18.29 8.86
C LYS A 351 7.55 19.79 8.66
N ASN A 352 7.36 20.24 7.40
CA ASN A 352 7.62 21.63 6.99
C ASN A 352 6.33 22.47 6.81
N GLY A 353 5.15 21.83 6.77
CA GLY A 353 3.88 22.49 6.49
C GLY A 353 3.71 23.00 5.05
N ASN A 354 4.62 22.61 4.15
CA ASN A 354 4.57 22.97 2.73
C ASN A 354 5.14 21.86 1.84
N VAL A 355 4.83 21.92 0.56
CA VAL A 355 5.41 21.03 -0.47
C VAL A 355 6.69 21.68 -0.97
N ASP A 356 7.85 21.14 -0.57
CA ASP A 356 9.16 21.63 -1.03
C ASP A 356 9.44 21.23 -2.49
N GLY A 357 10.52 21.77 -3.08
CA GLY A 357 10.84 21.53 -4.48
C GLY A 357 11.13 20.05 -4.82
N THR A 358 11.63 19.26 -3.87
CA THR A 358 11.84 17.82 -4.04
C THR A 358 10.53 17.06 -4.03
N ALA A 359 9.64 17.37 -3.07
CA ALA A 359 8.30 16.81 -3.00
C ALA A 359 7.48 17.14 -4.26
N GLU A 360 7.59 18.39 -4.76
CA GLU A 360 6.96 18.80 -6.03
C GLU A 360 7.46 17.96 -7.21
N LYS A 361 8.79 17.78 -7.35
CA LYS A 361 9.40 16.95 -8.40
C LYS A 361 8.82 15.52 -8.36
N TYR A 362 8.77 14.92 -7.19
CA TYR A 362 8.29 13.54 -7.03
C TYR A 362 6.79 13.42 -7.29
N TRP A 363 6.00 14.39 -6.82
CA TRP A 363 4.55 14.37 -7.05
C TRP A 363 4.20 14.54 -8.52
N LYS A 364 4.90 15.45 -9.22
CA LYS A 364 4.74 15.61 -10.68
C LYS A 364 5.09 14.34 -11.44
N ALA A 365 6.17 13.65 -11.09
CA ALA A 365 6.55 12.39 -11.74
C ALA A 365 5.49 11.28 -11.59
N LEU A 366 4.89 11.14 -10.40
CA LEU A 366 3.79 10.19 -10.17
C LEU A 366 2.55 10.54 -11.02
N ARG A 367 2.20 11.83 -11.10
CA ARG A 367 1.06 12.30 -11.87
C ARG A 367 1.27 12.18 -13.38
N GLU A 368 2.46 12.46 -13.86
CA GLU A 368 2.85 12.26 -15.25
C GLU A 368 2.66 10.79 -15.66
N ARG A 369 3.19 9.85 -14.85
CA ARG A 369 2.97 8.42 -15.08
C ARG A 369 1.49 8.02 -15.03
N ALA A 370 0.70 8.64 -14.15
CA ALA A 370 -0.74 8.42 -14.04
C ALA A 370 -1.54 9.03 -15.22
N GLY A 371 -0.90 9.80 -16.10
CA GLY A 371 -1.54 10.43 -17.25
C GLY A 371 -2.58 11.49 -16.89
N ILE A 372 -2.35 12.20 -15.79
CA ILE A 372 -3.18 13.32 -15.31
C ILE A 372 -2.37 14.62 -15.29
N ASP A 373 -3.06 15.76 -15.31
CA ASP A 373 -2.42 17.07 -15.19
C ASP A 373 -1.44 17.10 -14.01
N THR A 374 -0.19 17.48 -14.28
CA THR A 374 0.88 17.48 -13.29
C THR A 374 0.80 18.63 -12.29
N ASP A 375 -0.05 19.63 -12.54
CA ASP A 375 -0.28 20.74 -11.61
C ASP A 375 -1.19 20.32 -10.45
N PHE A 376 -0.58 19.75 -9.41
CA PHE A 376 -1.29 19.35 -8.20
C PHE A 376 -1.88 20.53 -7.42
N ARG A 377 -1.37 21.76 -7.61
CA ARG A 377 -1.92 22.97 -6.95
C ARG A 377 -3.32 23.28 -7.44
N LYS A 378 -3.56 23.10 -8.74
CA LYS A 378 -4.90 23.17 -9.34
C LYS A 378 -5.86 22.16 -8.68
N THR A 379 -5.40 20.92 -8.45
CA THR A 379 -6.19 19.92 -7.75
C THR A 379 -6.52 20.36 -6.32
N ILE A 380 -5.53 20.84 -5.57
CA ILE A 380 -5.70 21.31 -4.19
C ILE A 380 -6.75 22.42 -4.13
N GLN A 381 -6.67 23.40 -5.04
CA GLN A 381 -7.62 24.52 -5.11
C GLN A 381 -9.06 24.07 -5.42
N ALA A 382 -9.19 23.04 -6.25
CA ALA A 382 -10.49 22.48 -6.65
C ALA A 382 -11.08 21.49 -5.63
N THR A 383 -10.28 21.08 -4.64
CA THR A 383 -10.73 20.10 -3.65
C THR A 383 -11.64 20.74 -2.60
N ASP A 384 -12.89 20.32 -2.60
CA ASP A 384 -13.89 20.67 -1.57
C ASP A 384 -13.88 19.59 -0.48
N MET A 385 -13.31 19.93 0.69
CA MET A 385 -13.20 18.98 1.81
C MET A 385 -14.56 18.53 2.35
N GLY A 386 -15.62 19.32 2.16
CA GLY A 386 -16.99 18.92 2.51
C GLY A 386 -17.47 17.77 1.62
N LYS A 387 -17.15 17.81 0.32
CA LYS A 387 -17.48 16.71 -0.62
C LYS A 387 -16.61 15.47 -0.43
N GLU A 388 -15.44 15.61 0.15
CA GLU A 388 -14.53 14.49 0.45
C GLU A 388 -14.77 13.89 1.86
N SER A 389 -15.66 14.48 2.66
CA SER A 389 -15.91 14.12 4.05
C SER A 389 -16.49 12.70 4.26
N HIS A 390 -16.92 12.04 3.19
CA HIS A 390 -17.35 10.64 3.23
C HIS A 390 -16.18 9.64 3.33
N LEU A 391 -14.93 10.09 3.12
CA LEU A 391 -13.75 9.24 3.16
C LEU A 391 -13.00 9.38 4.49
N LEU A 392 -12.64 8.26 5.11
CA LEU A 392 -11.85 8.25 6.35
C LEU A 392 -10.50 8.97 6.20
N SER A 393 -9.87 8.90 5.01
CA SER A 393 -8.61 9.59 4.75
C SER A 393 -8.69 11.12 4.82
N ALA A 394 -9.88 11.69 4.81
CA ALA A 394 -10.09 13.13 4.97
C ALA A 394 -9.95 13.61 6.43
N TYR A 395 -9.73 12.67 7.38
CA TYR A 395 -9.73 12.99 8.79
C TYR A 395 -8.43 12.63 9.50
N THR A 396 -8.13 13.40 10.55
CA THR A 396 -7.18 13.05 11.61
C THR A 396 -7.83 13.38 12.95
N ALA A 397 -7.85 12.42 13.87
CA ALA A 397 -8.46 12.59 15.20
C ALA A 397 -9.92 13.12 15.16
N GLY A 398 -10.71 12.67 14.17
CA GLY A 398 -12.11 13.07 13.99
C GLY A 398 -12.31 14.49 13.42
N GLN A 399 -11.23 15.15 12.97
CA GLN A 399 -11.28 16.49 12.35
C GLN A 399 -10.88 16.41 10.88
N LEU A 400 -11.56 17.18 10.03
CA LEU A 400 -11.16 17.33 8.62
C LEU A 400 -9.77 17.96 8.55
N ILE A 401 -8.93 17.39 7.68
CA ILE A 401 -7.59 17.93 7.38
C ILE A 401 -7.65 18.96 6.26
N ASP A 402 -6.55 19.67 6.04
CA ASP A 402 -6.42 20.58 4.90
C ASP A 402 -6.39 19.84 3.55
N ALA A 403 -6.75 20.55 2.48
CA ALA A 403 -6.85 19.99 1.13
C ALA A 403 -5.48 19.51 0.59
N THR A 404 -4.36 20.06 1.02
CA THR A 404 -3.02 19.63 0.58
C THR A 404 -2.69 18.26 1.15
N MET A 405 -2.80 18.08 2.46
CA MET A 405 -2.59 16.78 3.11
C MET A 405 -3.56 15.73 2.57
N TYR A 406 -4.82 16.11 2.35
CA TYR A 406 -5.80 15.19 1.78
C TYR A 406 -5.37 14.70 0.38
N ASN A 407 -4.91 15.60 -0.49
CA ASN A 407 -4.45 15.21 -1.84
C ASN A 407 -3.14 14.39 -1.82
N ILE A 408 -2.25 14.60 -0.85
CA ILE A 408 -1.09 13.73 -0.60
C ILE A 408 -1.56 12.30 -0.25
N ARG A 409 -2.53 12.18 0.65
CA ARG A 409 -3.11 10.89 1.03
C ARG A 409 -3.89 10.23 -0.12
N ARG A 410 -4.56 11.05 -0.95
CA ARG A 410 -5.25 10.61 -2.19
C ARG A 410 -4.24 10.02 -3.17
N GLU A 411 -3.15 10.75 -3.47
CA GLU A 411 -2.12 10.28 -4.38
C GLU A 411 -1.54 8.94 -3.93
N ARG A 412 -1.23 8.82 -2.62
CA ARG A 412 -0.75 7.57 -2.02
C ARG A 412 -1.77 6.43 -2.17
N ALA A 413 -3.04 6.69 -1.90
CA ALA A 413 -4.08 5.68 -2.01
C ALA A 413 -4.29 5.19 -3.45
N CYS A 414 -4.26 6.08 -4.43
CA CYS A 414 -4.40 5.75 -5.84
C CYS A 414 -3.18 4.99 -6.37
N GLU A 415 -1.98 5.41 -5.98
CA GLU A 415 -0.74 4.79 -6.44
C GLU A 415 -0.55 3.38 -5.87
N LEU A 416 -0.78 3.21 -4.57
CA LEU A 416 -0.58 1.94 -3.85
C LEU A 416 -1.85 1.09 -3.78
N MET A 417 -2.76 1.24 -4.76
CA MET A 417 -3.98 0.44 -4.86
C MET A 417 -3.67 -1.05 -4.82
N SER A 418 -4.35 -1.81 -3.95
CA SER A 418 -4.20 -3.27 -3.76
C SER A 418 -2.84 -3.75 -3.23
N GLU A 419 -1.98 -2.86 -2.72
CA GLU A 419 -0.64 -3.23 -2.22
C GLU A 419 -0.57 -3.34 -0.67
N GLY A 420 -1.71 -3.41 0.01
CA GLY A 420 -1.79 -3.72 1.45
C GLY A 420 -1.54 -2.54 2.41
N PHE A 421 -1.32 -1.32 1.92
CA PHE A 421 -0.95 -0.17 2.75
C PHE A 421 -2.12 0.50 3.50
N ARG A 422 -3.33 0.38 2.98
CA ARG A 422 -4.47 1.20 3.41
C ARG A 422 -4.77 1.13 4.90
N TRP A 423 -4.70 -0.07 5.48
CA TRP A 423 -4.99 -0.27 6.90
C TRP A 423 -3.99 0.46 7.81
N ASP A 424 -2.69 0.30 7.54
CA ASP A 424 -1.64 0.95 8.31
C ASP A 424 -1.67 2.48 8.14
N ASP A 425 -2.00 2.96 6.93
CA ASP A 425 -2.17 4.39 6.66
C ASP A 425 -3.32 4.99 7.47
N LEU A 426 -4.52 4.39 7.45
CA LEU A 426 -5.67 4.89 8.22
C LEU A 426 -5.40 4.89 9.72
N ARG A 427 -4.65 3.91 10.23
CA ARG A 427 -4.25 3.85 11.65
C ARG A 427 -3.27 4.96 12.01
N ARG A 428 -2.15 5.09 11.29
CA ARG A 428 -1.13 6.11 11.59
C ARG A 428 -1.62 7.55 11.35
N TRP A 429 -2.56 7.73 10.45
CA TRP A 429 -3.25 9.02 10.24
C TRP A 429 -4.28 9.34 11.34
N ARG A 430 -4.57 8.40 12.23
CA ARG A 430 -5.65 8.51 13.21
C ARG A 430 -7.00 8.84 12.55
N SER A 431 -7.22 8.30 11.36
CA SER A 431 -8.43 8.52 10.57
C SER A 431 -9.61 7.71 11.10
N MET A 432 -9.35 6.60 11.80
CA MET A 432 -10.37 5.70 12.32
C MET A 432 -11.23 6.32 13.43
N ASP A 433 -10.76 7.38 14.11
CA ASP A 433 -11.53 8.11 15.13
C ASP A 433 -12.84 8.68 14.54
N GLN A 434 -12.88 8.92 13.22
CA GLN A 434 -14.09 9.40 12.54
C GLN A 434 -15.27 8.42 12.63
N LEU A 435 -15.01 7.13 12.78
CA LEU A 435 -16.06 6.11 12.95
C LEU A 435 -16.87 6.28 14.25
N ILE A 436 -16.32 7.01 15.24
CA ILE A 436 -17.05 7.38 16.46
C ILE A 436 -18.09 8.46 16.15
N ASN A 437 -17.76 9.37 15.23
CA ASN A 437 -18.61 10.51 14.89
C ASN A 437 -19.66 10.15 13.83
N GLN A 438 -19.31 9.31 12.87
CA GLN A 438 -20.13 9.00 11.72
C GLN A 438 -19.92 7.56 11.24
N LYS A 439 -21.00 6.88 10.88
CA LYS A 439 -20.94 5.57 10.24
C LYS A 439 -20.29 5.70 8.85
N TYR A 440 -19.38 4.79 8.54
CA TYR A 440 -18.85 4.67 7.18
C TYR A 440 -19.86 3.94 6.31
N ILE A 441 -20.29 4.59 5.23
CA ILE A 441 -21.27 4.03 4.28
C ILE A 441 -20.48 3.42 3.12
N VAL A 442 -20.66 2.12 2.90
CA VAL A 442 -20.10 1.40 1.77
C VAL A 442 -21.08 1.48 0.60
N GLU A 443 -20.70 2.25 -0.43
CA GLU A 443 -21.48 2.33 -1.67
C GLU A 443 -20.78 1.55 -2.78
N GLY A 444 -21.58 0.85 -3.59
CA GLY A 444 -21.17 0.20 -4.82
C GLY A 444 -21.47 1.04 -6.08
N PHE A 445 -21.45 0.37 -7.22
CA PHE A 445 -21.80 0.96 -8.52
C PHE A 445 -23.32 1.23 -8.63
N LYS A 446 -23.71 2.08 -9.59
CA LYS A 446 -25.11 2.47 -9.80
C LYS A 446 -25.89 1.35 -10.48
N LEU A 447 -26.25 0.32 -9.72
CA LEU A 447 -26.92 -0.88 -10.22
C LEU A 447 -28.28 -0.57 -10.90
N TRP A 448 -29.09 0.28 -10.26
CA TRP A 448 -30.46 0.61 -10.70
C TRP A 448 -30.50 1.68 -11.80
N GLY A 449 -29.69 1.54 -12.83
CA GLY A 449 -29.64 2.34 -14.04
C GLY A 449 -29.51 1.43 -15.25
N GLU A 450 -28.65 1.78 -16.20
CA GLU A 450 -28.39 0.96 -17.39
C GLU A 450 -27.85 -0.43 -17.02
N MET A 451 -27.08 -0.54 -15.96
CA MET A 451 -26.38 -1.77 -15.56
C MET A 451 -27.32 -2.85 -15.00
N GLN A 452 -28.52 -2.52 -14.57
CA GLN A 452 -29.51 -3.54 -14.16
C GLN A 452 -29.84 -4.52 -15.29
N ASN A 453 -29.76 -4.08 -16.55
CA ASN A 453 -30.03 -4.88 -17.75
C ASN A 453 -28.96 -5.97 -18.01
N TRP A 454 -27.85 -5.96 -17.26
CA TRP A 454 -26.85 -7.03 -17.31
C TRP A 454 -27.28 -8.29 -16.55
N TYR A 455 -28.31 -8.18 -15.71
CA TYR A 455 -28.76 -9.24 -14.79
C TYR A 455 -30.17 -9.69 -15.15
N VAL A 456 -30.28 -10.31 -16.31
CA VAL A 456 -31.53 -10.90 -16.83
C VAL A 456 -31.32 -12.37 -17.13
N ASP A 457 -32.39 -13.15 -17.07
CA ASP A 457 -32.40 -14.54 -17.50
C ASP A 457 -32.47 -14.67 -19.04
N GLU A 458 -32.49 -15.90 -19.54
CA GLU A 458 -32.58 -16.19 -20.98
C GLU A 458 -33.86 -15.66 -21.64
N SER A 459 -34.89 -15.39 -20.87
CA SER A 459 -36.16 -14.80 -21.36
C SER A 459 -36.14 -13.25 -21.33
N GLY A 460 -35.06 -12.64 -20.81
CA GLY A 460 -34.96 -11.21 -20.61
C GLY A 460 -35.61 -10.70 -19.32
N GLN A 461 -36.05 -11.62 -18.43
CA GLN A 461 -36.62 -11.22 -17.15
C GLN A 461 -35.50 -10.89 -16.15
N SER A 462 -35.71 -9.81 -15.37
CA SER A 462 -34.73 -9.39 -14.34
C SER A 462 -34.52 -10.45 -13.27
N LEU A 463 -33.25 -10.77 -13.03
CA LEU A 463 -32.81 -11.60 -11.89
C LEU A 463 -32.71 -10.79 -10.58
N LEU A 464 -32.76 -9.45 -10.68
CA LEU A 464 -32.67 -8.56 -9.52
C LEU A 464 -34.05 -8.47 -8.85
N LYS A 465 -34.06 -8.60 -7.52
CA LYS A 465 -35.26 -8.41 -6.72
C LYS A 465 -35.07 -7.18 -5.84
N TYR A 466 -35.97 -6.24 -5.98
CA TYR A 466 -36.05 -5.08 -5.10
C TYR A 466 -36.83 -5.45 -3.84
N THR A 467 -36.21 -5.39 -2.67
CA THR A 467 -36.81 -5.84 -1.40
C THR A 467 -37.37 -4.71 -0.55
N GLY A 468 -37.54 -3.53 -1.12
CA GLY A 468 -38.17 -2.38 -0.43
C GLY A 468 -37.13 -1.34 0.04
N GLY A 469 -37.61 -0.10 0.20
CA GLY A 469 -36.82 1.10 0.47
C GLY A 469 -37.20 2.20 -0.52
N ASP A 470 -36.74 3.39 -0.34
CA ASP A 470 -37.07 4.54 -1.19
C ASP A 470 -36.30 4.56 -2.52
N GLY A 471 -35.69 3.48 -2.94
CA GLY A 471 -34.91 3.36 -4.17
C GLY A 471 -33.57 4.08 -4.13
N SER A 472 -33.26 4.77 -3.06
CA SER A 472 -32.00 5.53 -2.91
C SER A 472 -30.82 4.67 -2.45
N LEU A 473 -31.07 3.46 -1.96
CA LEU A 473 -30.05 2.56 -1.44
C LEU A 473 -29.76 1.46 -2.45
N SER A 474 -28.66 1.59 -3.15
CA SER A 474 -28.01 0.49 -3.89
C SER A 474 -27.32 -0.47 -2.90
N LEU A 475 -28.03 -0.86 -1.85
CA LEU A 475 -27.53 -1.87 -0.92
C LEU A 475 -27.86 -3.23 -1.49
N ILE A 476 -26.85 -3.89 -1.99
CA ILE A 476 -26.89 -5.34 -2.21
C ILE A 476 -26.78 -5.97 -0.83
N HIS A 477 -27.88 -6.06 -0.12
CA HIS A 477 -28.01 -6.98 1.01
C HIS A 477 -28.31 -8.36 0.43
N ILE A 478 -27.29 -9.18 0.36
CA ILE A 478 -27.42 -10.62 0.12
C ILE A 478 -26.97 -11.32 1.39
#